data_06d3c86731e958580e7a19e8fa2976f6
#
_entry.id   06d3c86731e958580e7a19e8fa2976f6
#
_cell.length_a   1.000
_cell.length_b   1.000
_cell.length_c   1.000
_cell.angle_alpha   90.00
_cell.angle_beta   90.00
_cell.angle_gamma   90.00
#
_symmetry.space_group_name_H-M   'P 1'
#
loop_
_entity.id
_entity.type
_entity.pdbx_description
1 polymer ?
#
loop_
_entity_poly.entity_id
_entity_poly.type
_entity_poly.pdbx_seq_one_letter_code
_entity_poly.pdbx_strand_id
1 'polypeptide(L)'
;DIMTAADLFEEERAYANRYTGHLKMGGYKIFLDGSPQGRTAWMTKPYEGEENYCGYPIHTDEELNHYIELALEKKQQLLAHCNGDAAAEQYIGQFEKALSKRTDKDLHRAVMVHAQLVRKDQLQRMAAIGMIPSFFVAHTYYWGDIHLQNFGEKRGSQISPVKDAIDYGMKYTFHQDTPVIPPDMMRTISSAVNRISRGGRVIGENQKISVLDALKAVTIYAAYQ
;
A
#
# COMPACT_ATOMS: atom_id res chain seq x y z
N ASP A 1 -11.81 -7.84 12.60
CA ASP A 1 -12.86 -6.88 12.25
C ASP A 1 -12.51 -5.50 12.80
N ILE A 2 -12.82 -4.44 12.06
CA ILE A 2 -12.47 -3.06 12.46
C ILE A 2 -13.29 -2.60 13.67
N MET A 3 -14.50 -3.12 13.85
CA MET A 3 -15.32 -2.83 15.03
C MET A 3 -14.66 -3.37 16.31
N THR A 4 -14.17 -4.61 16.27
CA THR A 4 -13.38 -5.20 17.36
C THR A 4 -12.09 -4.39 17.64
N ALA A 5 -11.43 -3.88 16.59
CA ALA A 5 -10.28 -3.00 16.75
C ALA A 5 -10.67 -1.66 17.42
N ALA A 6 -11.80 -1.08 17.04
CA ALA A 6 -12.30 0.15 17.66
C ALA A 6 -12.61 -0.04 19.15
N ASP A 7 -13.24 -1.15 19.52
CA ASP A 7 -13.52 -1.50 20.91
C ASP A 7 -12.21 -1.66 21.70
N LEU A 8 -11.22 -2.36 21.15
CA LEU A 8 -9.90 -2.52 21.77
C LEU A 8 -9.19 -1.17 21.99
N PHE A 9 -9.31 -0.21 21.06
CA PHE A 9 -8.77 1.14 21.24
C PHE A 9 -9.45 1.90 22.38
N GLU A 10 -10.74 1.68 22.59
CA GLU A 10 -11.47 2.27 23.72
C GLU A 10 -11.09 1.62 25.07
N GLU A 11 -10.91 0.31 25.08
CA GLU A 11 -10.47 -0.43 26.28
C GLU A 11 -9.02 -0.07 26.66
N GLU A 12 -8.11 0.01 25.68
CA GLU A 12 -6.68 0.23 25.87
C GLU A 12 -6.26 1.69 25.62
N ARG A 13 -7.06 2.66 26.05
CA ARG A 13 -6.82 4.10 25.85
C ARG A 13 -5.44 4.59 26.28
N ALA A 14 -4.81 3.90 27.24
CA ALA A 14 -3.47 4.25 27.70
C ALA A 14 -2.41 4.17 26.60
N TYR A 15 -2.64 3.35 25.55
CA TYR A 15 -1.72 3.12 24.44
C TYR A 15 -2.20 3.76 23.13
N ALA A 16 -3.43 4.26 23.08
CA ALA A 16 -4.00 4.84 21.86
C ALA A 16 -3.33 6.16 21.51
N ASN A 17 -2.74 6.25 20.31
CA ASN A 17 -2.10 7.45 19.75
C ASN A 17 -0.94 8.05 20.55
N ARG A 18 -0.47 7.39 21.59
CA ARG A 18 0.66 7.83 22.42
C ARG A 18 1.53 6.67 22.83
N TYR A 19 2.81 6.94 23.06
CA TYR A 19 3.71 5.95 23.65
C TYR A 19 3.48 5.84 25.16
N THR A 20 3.33 4.60 25.63
CA THR A 20 3.40 4.25 27.04
C THR A 20 4.50 3.20 27.15
N GLY A 21 5.65 3.59 27.70
CA GLY A 21 6.90 2.83 27.54
C GLY A 21 7.31 2.76 26.06
N HIS A 22 7.41 1.55 25.53
CA HIS A 22 7.79 1.31 24.13
C HIS A 22 6.61 0.87 23.24
N LEU A 23 5.38 0.94 23.74
CA LEU A 23 4.17 0.53 23.03
C LEU A 23 3.29 1.72 22.68
N LYS A 24 2.77 1.73 21.44
CA LYS A 24 1.73 2.62 20.97
C LYS A 24 0.81 1.84 20.02
N MET A 25 -0.50 1.98 20.19
CA MET A 25 -1.48 1.52 19.20
C MET A 25 -1.61 2.58 18.10
N GLY A 26 -1.34 2.20 16.86
CA GLY A 26 -1.06 3.15 15.77
C GLY A 26 -2.15 3.29 14.70
N GLY A 27 -3.30 2.63 14.83
CA GLY A 27 -4.38 2.74 13.84
C GLY A 27 -5.11 1.42 13.57
N TYR A 28 -6.04 1.46 12.62
CA TYR A 28 -6.83 0.31 12.19
C TYR A 28 -6.23 -0.33 10.95
N LYS A 29 -6.28 -1.66 10.85
CA LYS A 29 -5.83 -2.40 9.66
C LYS A 29 -7.00 -3.17 9.04
N ILE A 30 -7.16 -3.00 7.71
CA ILE A 30 -8.13 -3.75 6.90
C ILE A 30 -7.44 -4.39 5.69
N PHE A 31 -8.15 -5.31 5.02
CA PHE A 31 -7.71 -5.94 3.77
C PHE A 31 -8.73 -5.65 2.69
N LEU A 32 -8.29 -5.26 1.50
CA LEU A 32 -9.17 -4.96 0.37
C LEU A 32 -9.15 -6.05 -0.69
N ASP A 33 -8.03 -6.76 -0.82
CA ASP A 33 -7.85 -7.84 -1.78
C ASP A 33 -6.84 -8.88 -1.28
N GLY A 34 -6.47 -9.81 -2.13
CA GLY A 34 -5.46 -10.82 -1.87
C GLY A 34 -4.08 -10.47 -2.43
N SER A 35 -3.30 -11.50 -2.80
CA SER A 35 -1.92 -11.38 -3.25
C SER A 35 -1.76 -11.50 -4.77
N PRO A 36 -0.89 -10.69 -5.40
CA PRO A 36 -0.71 -10.71 -6.85
C PRO A 36 -0.01 -11.99 -7.35
N GLN A 37 0.91 -12.56 -6.58
CA GLN A 37 1.55 -13.83 -6.92
C GLN A 37 0.59 -15.01 -6.84
N GLY A 38 -0.41 -14.95 -5.96
CA GLY A 38 -1.48 -15.96 -5.83
C GLY A 38 -2.69 -15.70 -6.74
N ARG A 39 -2.65 -14.69 -7.61
CA ARG A 39 -3.76 -14.27 -8.49
C ARG A 39 -5.05 -13.94 -7.75
N THR A 40 -4.97 -13.46 -6.51
CA THR A 40 -6.13 -13.02 -5.70
C THR A 40 -6.16 -11.51 -5.47
N ALA A 41 -5.15 -10.76 -5.93
CA ALA A 41 -5.21 -9.32 -5.99
C ALA A 41 -6.30 -8.88 -6.99
N TRP A 42 -7.11 -7.88 -6.62
CA TRP A 42 -8.24 -7.44 -7.43
C TRP A 42 -7.80 -6.41 -8.48
N MET A 43 -7.94 -6.81 -9.75
CA MET A 43 -7.42 -6.10 -10.90
C MET A 43 -8.54 -5.51 -11.75
N THR A 44 -8.28 -4.38 -12.41
CA THR A 44 -9.19 -3.81 -13.43
C THR A 44 -9.18 -4.56 -14.76
N LYS A 45 -8.15 -5.38 -15.00
CA LYS A 45 -8.01 -6.19 -16.21
C LYS A 45 -7.65 -7.62 -15.82
N PRO A 46 -8.08 -8.62 -16.59
CA PRO A 46 -7.78 -10.02 -16.32
C PRO A 46 -6.28 -10.29 -16.15
N TYR A 47 -5.99 -11.32 -15.38
CA TYR A 47 -4.65 -11.92 -15.33
C TYR A 47 -4.25 -12.47 -16.70
N GLU A 48 -2.96 -12.51 -16.95
CA GLU A 48 -2.44 -13.01 -18.23
C GLU A 48 -2.87 -14.47 -18.45
N GLY A 49 -3.40 -14.76 -19.64
CA GLY A 49 -3.95 -16.07 -19.98
C GLY A 49 -5.37 -16.35 -19.50
N GLU A 50 -6.01 -15.40 -18.80
CA GLU A 50 -7.40 -15.49 -18.37
C GLU A 50 -8.30 -14.59 -19.22
N GLU A 51 -9.53 -15.03 -19.50
CA GLU A 51 -10.49 -14.20 -20.27
C GLU A 51 -11.14 -13.13 -19.37
N ASN A 52 -11.58 -13.49 -18.17
CA ASN A 52 -12.41 -12.64 -17.32
C ASN A 52 -11.96 -12.59 -15.85
N TYR A 53 -11.01 -13.42 -15.44
CA TYR A 53 -10.62 -13.51 -14.04
C TYR A 53 -9.71 -12.35 -13.65
N CYS A 54 -10.20 -11.50 -12.72
CA CYS A 54 -9.52 -10.30 -12.23
C CYS A 54 -9.19 -10.34 -10.73
N GLY A 55 -9.25 -11.49 -10.06
CA GLY A 55 -9.26 -11.50 -8.60
C GLY A 55 -10.61 -11.01 -8.05
N TYR A 56 -10.64 -10.57 -6.78
CA TYR A 56 -11.91 -10.18 -6.15
C TYR A 56 -11.69 -9.19 -4.98
N PRO A 57 -12.70 -8.33 -4.72
CA PRO A 57 -12.69 -7.48 -3.53
C PRO A 57 -13.03 -8.29 -2.27
N ILE A 58 -12.59 -7.82 -1.11
CA ILE A 58 -12.97 -8.39 0.20
C ILE A 58 -14.19 -7.66 0.77
N HIS A 59 -14.33 -6.36 0.50
CA HIS A 59 -15.39 -5.52 1.01
C HIS A 59 -16.21 -4.87 -0.10
N THR A 60 -17.49 -4.63 0.18
CA THR A 60 -18.30 -3.73 -0.65
C THR A 60 -17.88 -2.27 -0.48
N ASP A 61 -18.33 -1.41 -1.37
CA ASP A 61 -18.08 0.04 -1.27
C ASP A 61 -18.69 0.65 -0.01
N GLU A 62 -19.86 0.17 0.40
CA GLU A 62 -20.57 0.62 1.60
C GLU A 62 -19.82 0.24 2.88
N GLU A 63 -19.34 -1.00 2.96
CA GLU A 63 -18.53 -1.47 4.10
C GLU A 63 -17.24 -0.68 4.20
N LEU A 64 -16.52 -0.51 3.10
CA LEU A 64 -15.28 0.25 3.08
C LEU A 64 -15.50 1.72 3.45
N ASN A 65 -16.56 2.35 2.92
CA ASN A 65 -16.90 3.71 3.29
C ASN A 65 -17.19 3.86 4.79
N HIS A 66 -17.93 2.90 5.37
CA HIS A 66 -18.18 2.88 6.81
C HIS A 66 -16.88 2.79 7.63
N TYR A 67 -15.92 1.95 7.23
CA TYR A 67 -14.63 1.83 7.91
C TYR A 67 -13.77 3.09 7.80
N ILE A 68 -13.79 3.74 6.64
CA ILE A 68 -13.10 5.01 6.44
C ILE A 68 -13.70 6.11 7.32
N GLU A 69 -15.04 6.24 7.32
CA GLU A 69 -15.74 7.24 8.14
C GLU A 69 -15.47 7.01 9.64
N LEU A 70 -15.49 5.77 10.11
CA LEU A 70 -15.14 5.42 11.50
C LEU A 70 -13.70 5.82 11.85
N ALA A 71 -12.74 5.50 10.99
CA ALA A 71 -11.34 5.85 11.21
C ALA A 71 -11.14 7.38 11.28
N LEU A 72 -11.77 8.12 10.37
CA LEU A 72 -11.71 9.58 10.35
C LEU A 72 -12.40 10.20 11.58
N GLU A 73 -13.56 9.70 11.99
CA GLU A 73 -14.28 10.15 13.18
C GLU A 73 -13.46 9.94 14.46
N LYS A 74 -12.89 8.75 14.60
CA LYS A 74 -12.06 8.38 15.75
C LYS A 74 -10.64 8.97 15.67
N LYS A 75 -10.30 9.69 14.59
CA LYS A 75 -8.95 10.25 14.32
C LYS A 75 -7.86 9.17 14.36
N GLN A 76 -8.19 8.00 13.87
CA GLN A 76 -7.27 6.88 13.77
C GLN A 76 -6.72 6.76 12.35
N GLN A 77 -5.44 6.42 12.23
CA GLN A 77 -4.84 6.09 10.95
C GLN A 77 -5.46 4.80 10.39
N LEU A 78 -5.84 4.80 9.11
CA LEU A 78 -6.33 3.60 8.44
C LEU A 78 -5.23 3.04 7.52
N LEU A 79 -4.86 1.78 7.74
CA LEU A 79 -3.90 1.04 6.93
C LEU A 79 -4.68 -0.05 6.18
N ALA A 80 -4.70 0.02 4.85
CA ALA A 80 -5.40 -0.94 4.02
C ALA A 80 -4.41 -1.77 3.19
N HIS A 81 -4.43 -3.11 3.36
CA HIS A 81 -3.79 -4.02 2.44
C HIS A 81 -4.45 -3.87 1.06
N CYS A 82 -3.66 -3.50 0.06
CA CYS A 82 -4.14 -3.19 -1.27
C CYS A 82 -3.06 -3.48 -2.30
N ASN A 83 -3.23 -4.52 -3.09
CA ASN A 83 -2.28 -4.96 -4.11
C ASN A 83 -2.71 -4.58 -5.51
N GLY A 84 -3.96 -4.87 -5.88
CA GLY A 84 -4.48 -4.67 -7.22
C GLY A 84 -4.92 -3.24 -7.50
N ASP A 85 -4.92 -2.87 -8.77
CA ASP A 85 -5.33 -1.54 -9.20
C ASP A 85 -6.84 -1.28 -9.07
N ALA A 86 -7.68 -2.33 -9.07
CA ALA A 86 -9.10 -2.19 -8.76
C ALA A 86 -9.35 -1.95 -7.27
N ALA A 87 -8.62 -2.65 -6.38
CA ALA A 87 -8.65 -2.40 -4.95
C ALA A 87 -8.15 -0.98 -4.61
N ALA A 88 -7.10 -0.52 -5.30
CA ALA A 88 -6.61 0.85 -5.17
C ALA A 88 -7.67 1.87 -5.60
N GLU A 89 -8.39 1.62 -6.70
CA GLU A 89 -9.49 2.48 -7.16
C GLU A 89 -10.60 2.58 -6.12
N GLN A 90 -11.00 1.45 -5.55
CA GLN A 90 -12.00 1.40 -4.49
C GLN A 90 -11.56 2.22 -3.27
N TYR A 91 -10.34 1.99 -2.77
CA TYR A 91 -9.83 2.68 -1.57
C TYR A 91 -9.74 4.20 -1.77
N ILE A 92 -9.14 4.63 -2.87
CA ILE A 92 -8.99 6.05 -3.21
C ILE A 92 -10.37 6.70 -3.38
N GLY A 93 -11.25 6.09 -4.16
CA GLY A 93 -12.58 6.64 -4.45
C GLY A 93 -13.44 6.78 -3.19
N GLN A 94 -13.47 5.79 -2.31
CA GLN A 94 -14.23 5.88 -1.05
C GLN A 94 -13.59 6.89 -0.08
N PHE A 95 -12.26 7.02 -0.08
CA PHE A 95 -11.58 8.03 0.75
C PHE A 95 -11.88 9.46 0.26
N GLU A 96 -11.81 9.71 -1.06
CA GLU A 96 -12.19 11.00 -1.66
C GLU A 96 -13.63 11.37 -1.33
N LYS A 97 -14.55 10.40 -1.42
CA LYS A 97 -15.96 10.58 -1.07
C LYS A 97 -16.15 10.93 0.40
N ALA A 98 -15.43 10.26 1.32
CA ALA A 98 -15.50 10.57 2.74
C ALA A 98 -14.93 11.96 3.05
N LEU A 99 -13.78 12.31 2.46
CA LEU A 99 -13.15 13.64 2.64
C LEU A 99 -13.98 14.78 2.07
N SER A 100 -14.71 14.56 0.98
CA SER A 100 -15.57 15.60 0.36
C SER A 100 -16.71 16.08 1.26
N LYS A 101 -17.12 15.27 2.23
CA LYS A 101 -18.17 15.58 3.22
C LYS A 101 -17.62 16.34 4.44
N ARG A 102 -16.30 16.47 4.57
CA ARG A 102 -15.64 17.02 5.77
C ARG A 102 -15.14 18.44 5.52
N THR A 103 -15.23 19.24 6.55
CA THR A 103 -14.68 20.61 6.59
C THR A 103 -13.33 20.67 7.30
N ASP A 104 -13.07 19.69 8.17
CA ASP A 104 -11.77 19.55 8.82
C ASP A 104 -10.74 19.00 7.82
N LYS A 105 -9.55 19.57 7.86
CA LYS A 105 -8.41 19.15 7.05
C LYS A 105 -7.37 18.42 7.90
N ASP A 106 -7.84 17.72 8.93
CA ASP A 106 -6.96 16.93 9.78
C ASP A 106 -6.15 15.93 8.95
N LEU A 107 -4.88 15.81 9.28
CA LEU A 107 -3.95 14.94 8.57
C LEU A 107 -4.23 13.48 8.93
N HIS A 108 -4.97 12.77 8.10
CA HIS A 108 -5.37 11.38 8.36
C HIS A 108 -4.22 10.37 8.17
N ARG A 109 -3.20 10.70 7.35
CA ARG A 109 -2.06 9.82 6.99
C ARG A 109 -2.48 8.39 6.63
N ALA A 110 -3.61 8.22 5.93
CA ALA A 110 -4.06 6.90 5.50
C ALA A 110 -2.97 6.22 4.67
N VAL A 111 -2.83 4.90 4.85
CA VAL A 111 -1.75 4.13 4.22
C VAL A 111 -2.35 3.09 3.29
N MET A 112 -1.87 3.08 2.04
CA MET A 112 -2.07 1.98 1.11
C MET A 112 -0.89 1.01 1.27
N VAL A 113 -1.12 -0.10 2.00
CA VAL A 113 -0.10 -1.12 2.25
C VAL A 113 0.05 -1.99 1.02
N HIS A 114 1.26 -2.28 0.62
CA HIS A 114 1.77 -2.91 -0.61
C HIS A 114 1.74 -1.96 -1.81
N ALA A 115 0.61 -1.34 -2.18
CA ALA A 115 0.48 -0.46 -3.35
C ALA A 115 1.13 -1.07 -4.61
N GLN A 116 0.96 -2.41 -4.76
CA GLN A 116 1.83 -3.21 -5.63
C GLN A 116 1.62 -2.89 -7.12
N LEU A 117 0.36 -2.77 -7.52
CA LEU A 117 -0.04 -2.52 -8.91
C LEU A 117 -0.81 -1.20 -9.07
N VAL A 118 -0.62 -0.27 -8.11
CA VAL A 118 -1.23 1.06 -8.20
C VAL A 118 -0.77 1.78 -9.48
N ARG A 119 -1.72 2.37 -10.20
CA ARG A 119 -1.45 3.07 -11.45
C ARG A 119 -0.98 4.50 -11.21
N LYS A 120 -0.37 5.09 -12.22
CA LYS A 120 0.14 6.47 -12.17
C LYS A 120 -0.96 7.51 -11.91
N ASP A 121 -2.13 7.36 -12.54
CA ASP A 121 -3.30 8.21 -12.29
C ASP A 121 -3.81 8.10 -10.84
N GLN A 122 -3.76 6.92 -10.28
CA GLN A 122 -4.12 6.66 -8.89
C GLN A 122 -3.13 7.28 -7.91
N LEU A 123 -1.82 7.19 -8.16
CA LEU A 123 -0.80 7.86 -7.35
C LEU A 123 -1.00 9.38 -7.32
N GLN A 124 -1.39 9.99 -8.45
CA GLN A 124 -1.71 11.41 -8.50
C GLN A 124 -2.88 11.77 -7.57
N ARG A 125 -3.94 10.96 -7.56
CA ARG A 125 -5.08 11.13 -6.65
C ARG A 125 -4.70 10.91 -5.19
N MET A 126 -3.91 9.86 -4.92
CA MET A 126 -3.37 9.61 -3.58
C MET A 126 -2.56 10.82 -3.05
N ALA A 127 -1.72 11.41 -3.91
CA ALA A 127 -0.96 12.61 -3.56
C ALA A 127 -1.88 13.79 -3.20
N ALA A 128 -2.96 13.98 -3.97
CA ALA A 128 -3.93 15.06 -3.74
C ALA A 128 -4.66 14.95 -2.39
N ILE A 129 -4.93 13.73 -1.92
CA ILE A 129 -5.59 13.49 -0.63
C ILE A 129 -4.63 13.20 0.53
N GLY A 130 -3.31 13.22 0.29
CA GLY A 130 -2.31 12.98 1.34
C GLY A 130 -2.21 11.52 1.80
N MET A 131 -2.63 10.55 0.98
CA MET A 131 -2.50 9.11 1.25
C MET A 131 -1.06 8.65 1.01
N ILE A 132 -0.55 7.79 1.87
CA ILE A 132 0.85 7.32 1.85
C ILE A 132 0.90 5.91 1.26
N PRO A 133 1.61 5.67 0.13
CA PRO A 133 1.90 4.32 -0.31
C PRO A 133 3.03 3.71 0.54
N SER A 134 2.78 2.53 1.10
CA SER A 134 3.80 1.71 1.75
C SER A 134 4.12 0.53 0.85
N PHE A 135 5.20 0.62 0.09
CA PHE A 135 5.53 -0.37 -0.92
C PHE A 135 6.23 -1.61 -0.34
N PHE A 136 5.79 -2.79 -0.77
CA PHE A 136 6.55 -4.01 -0.57
C PHE A 136 7.49 -4.21 -1.76
N VAL A 137 8.47 -3.32 -1.91
CA VAL A 137 9.34 -3.26 -3.08
C VAL A 137 10.19 -4.51 -3.30
N ALA A 138 10.46 -5.30 -2.25
CA ALA A 138 11.17 -6.57 -2.37
C ALA A 138 10.43 -7.64 -3.20
N HIS A 139 9.13 -7.43 -3.52
CA HIS A 139 8.41 -8.21 -4.53
C HIS A 139 9.14 -8.24 -5.88
N THR A 140 9.82 -7.16 -6.26
CA THR A 140 10.61 -7.13 -7.50
C THR A 140 11.69 -8.20 -7.51
N TYR A 141 12.32 -8.45 -6.37
CA TYR A 141 13.34 -9.49 -6.23
C TYR A 141 12.71 -10.89 -6.12
N TYR A 142 11.80 -11.09 -5.17
CA TYR A 142 11.30 -12.43 -4.82
C TYR A 142 10.31 -12.98 -5.85
N TRP A 143 9.43 -12.14 -6.40
CA TRP A 143 8.32 -12.53 -7.27
C TRP A 143 8.25 -11.76 -8.58
N GLY A 144 9.29 -10.98 -8.95
CA GLY A 144 9.29 -10.19 -10.18
C GLY A 144 8.98 -11.02 -11.42
N ASP A 145 9.60 -12.21 -11.55
CA ASP A 145 9.37 -13.11 -12.67
C ASP A 145 7.92 -13.64 -12.70
N ILE A 146 7.34 -13.97 -11.54
CA ILE A 146 5.93 -14.40 -11.42
C ILE A 146 4.98 -13.25 -11.77
N HIS A 147 5.30 -12.01 -11.39
CA HIS A 147 4.48 -10.86 -11.77
C HIS A 147 4.47 -10.61 -13.27
N LEU A 148 5.59 -10.82 -13.97
CA LEU A 148 5.63 -10.76 -15.43
C LEU A 148 4.76 -11.85 -16.06
N GLN A 149 4.71 -13.06 -15.48
CA GLN A 149 3.83 -14.15 -15.95
C GLN A 149 2.35 -13.82 -15.70
N ASN A 150 2.02 -13.29 -14.51
CA ASN A 150 0.64 -13.04 -14.10
C ASN A 150 0.00 -11.84 -14.78
N PHE A 151 0.80 -10.83 -15.16
CA PHE A 151 0.30 -9.53 -15.64
C PHE A 151 0.82 -9.15 -17.03
N GLY A 152 1.67 -9.97 -17.64
CA GLY A 152 2.42 -9.63 -18.86
C GLY A 152 3.50 -8.59 -18.60
N GLU A 153 4.37 -8.39 -19.58
CA GLU A 153 5.53 -7.50 -19.47
C GLU A 153 5.15 -6.06 -19.07
N LYS A 154 4.13 -5.51 -19.72
CA LYS A 154 3.73 -4.11 -19.54
C LYS A 154 3.24 -3.79 -18.12
N ARG A 155 2.38 -4.62 -17.53
CA ARG A 155 1.85 -4.41 -16.17
C ARG A 155 2.83 -4.90 -15.11
N GLY A 156 3.39 -6.09 -15.33
CA GLY A 156 4.30 -6.74 -14.39
C GLY A 156 5.60 -5.97 -14.16
N SER A 157 6.09 -5.23 -15.17
CA SER A 157 7.26 -4.38 -15.01
C SER A 157 6.98 -3.10 -14.20
N GLN A 158 5.73 -2.68 -14.05
CA GLN A 158 5.36 -1.46 -13.31
C GLN A 158 5.02 -1.71 -11.84
N ILE A 159 5.24 -2.90 -11.30
CA ILE A 159 5.00 -3.19 -9.88
C ILE A 159 5.81 -2.26 -8.97
N SER A 160 5.24 -1.91 -7.81
CA SER A 160 5.84 -0.99 -6.84
C SER A 160 6.37 0.29 -7.53
N PRO A 161 5.50 1.18 -8.04
CA PRO A 161 5.89 2.34 -8.84
C PRO A 161 6.43 3.49 -7.98
N VAL A 162 7.57 3.25 -7.34
CA VAL A 162 8.18 4.19 -6.37
C VAL A 162 8.66 5.46 -7.05
N LYS A 163 9.23 5.35 -8.26
CA LYS A 163 9.70 6.54 -9.00
C LYS A 163 8.55 7.46 -9.34
N ASP A 164 7.40 6.92 -9.76
CA ASP A 164 6.22 7.72 -10.02
C ASP A 164 5.71 8.41 -8.74
N ALA A 165 5.76 7.75 -7.57
CA ALA A 165 5.41 8.38 -6.29
C ALA A 165 6.36 9.54 -5.94
N ILE A 166 7.66 9.40 -6.21
CA ILE A 166 8.64 10.48 -6.07
C ILE A 166 8.29 11.66 -6.98
N ASP A 167 7.95 11.40 -8.24
CA ASP A 167 7.64 12.43 -9.23
C ASP A 167 6.39 13.25 -8.87
N TYR A 168 5.46 12.66 -8.10
CA TYR A 168 4.32 13.36 -7.49
C TYR A 168 4.63 13.99 -6.12
N GLY A 169 5.89 13.97 -5.66
CA GLY A 169 6.29 14.58 -4.39
C GLY A 169 5.74 13.89 -3.15
N MET A 170 5.31 12.64 -3.27
CA MET A 170 4.73 11.88 -2.17
C MET A 170 5.77 11.47 -1.14
N LYS A 171 5.35 11.39 0.13
CA LYS A 171 6.04 10.53 1.10
C LYS A 171 5.58 9.10 0.88
N TYR A 172 6.51 8.17 0.93
CA TYR A 172 6.29 6.74 0.74
C TYR A 172 7.18 5.97 1.70
N THR A 173 6.77 4.76 2.04
CA THR A 173 7.56 3.90 2.94
C THR A 173 7.80 2.54 2.32
N PHE A 174 8.78 1.83 2.85
CA PHE A 174 9.03 0.43 2.50
C PHE A 174 8.77 -0.46 3.70
N HIS A 175 8.19 -1.62 3.44
CA HIS A 175 8.00 -2.67 4.43
C HIS A 175 8.40 -4.04 3.87
N GLN A 176 8.42 -5.05 4.71
CA GLN A 176 8.89 -6.41 4.41
C GLN A 176 7.84 -7.47 4.66
N ASP A 177 6.72 -7.07 5.28
CA ASP A 177 5.60 -7.98 5.60
C ASP A 177 6.06 -9.23 6.38
N THR A 178 7.04 -9.05 7.28
CA THR A 178 7.60 -10.15 8.09
C THR A 178 6.48 -10.90 8.83
N PRO A 179 6.42 -12.24 8.73
CA PRO A 179 7.47 -13.20 8.33
C PRO A 179 7.44 -13.62 6.85
N VAL A 180 6.71 -12.93 5.97
CA VAL A 180 6.65 -13.26 4.52
C VAL A 180 8.05 -13.29 3.91
N ILE A 181 8.88 -12.28 4.26
CA ILE A 181 10.32 -12.32 4.01
C ILE A 181 11.09 -11.99 5.29
N PRO A 182 12.39 -12.37 5.40
CA PRO A 182 13.23 -11.95 6.53
C PRO A 182 13.32 -10.43 6.66
N PRO A 183 13.48 -9.87 7.89
CA PRO A 183 13.59 -8.44 8.13
C PRO A 183 14.97 -7.90 7.72
N ASP A 184 15.20 -7.77 6.41
CA ASP A 184 16.45 -7.30 5.79
C ASP A 184 16.19 -6.00 5.01
N MET A 185 16.36 -4.84 5.67
CA MET A 185 16.19 -3.53 5.04
C MET A 185 17.22 -3.25 3.95
N MET A 186 18.42 -3.81 4.03
CA MET A 186 19.42 -3.65 2.96
C MET A 186 19.00 -4.35 1.67
N ARG A 187 18.36 -5.53 1.79
CA ARG A 187 17.73 -6.22 0.65
C ARG A 187 16.60 -5.39 0.07
N THR A 188 15.78 -4.79 0.90
CA THR A 188 14.67 -3.93 0.48
C THR A 188 15.17 -2.70 -0.30
N ILE A 189 16.20 -2.01 0.22
CA ILE A 189 16.86 -0.89 -0.47
C ILE A 189 17.45 -1.35 -1.81
N SER A 190 18.20 -2.46 -1.81
CA SER A 190 18.78 -3.04 -3.03
C SER A 190 17.71 -3.37 -4.08
N SER A 191 16.55 -3.89 -3.65
CA SER A 191 15.43 -4.18 -4.55
C SER A 191 14.86 -2.93 -5.21
N ALA A 192 14.75 -1.83 -4.49
CA ALA A 192 14.27 -0.55 -5.03
C ALA A 192 15.25 0.10 -6.01
N VAL A 193 16.55 0.00 -5.72
CA VAL A 193 17.63 0.65 -6.50
C VAL A 193 17.94 -0.14 -7.76
N ASN A 194 18.07 -1.47 -7.64
CA ASN A 194 18.52 -2.32 -8.77
C ASN A 194 17.35 -2.91 -9.56
N ARG A 195 16.23 -3.22 -8.90
CA ARG A 195 15.04 -3.84 -9.48
C ARG A 195 15.34 -5.12 -10.28
N ILE A 196 16.22 -5.96 -9.75
CA ILE A 196 16.61 -7.23 -10.36
C ILE A 196 15.90 -8.37 -9.64
N SER A 197 15.20 -9.23 -10.38
CA SER A 197 14.55 -10.43 -9.84
C SER A 197 15.56 -11.52 -9.47
N ARG A 198 15.11 -12.55 -8.77
CA ARG A 198 15.94 -13.74 -8.50
C ARG A 198 16.38 -14.45 -9.79
N GLY A 199 15.59 -14.34 -10.85
CA GLY A 199 15.93 -14.86 -12.18
C GLY A 199 16.89 -13.98 -12.98
N GLY A 200 17.34 -12.84 -12.42
CA GLY A 200 18.29 -11.93 -13.06
C GLY A 200 17.64 -10.92 -14.03
N ARG A 201 16.31 -10.88 -14.12
CA ARG A 201 15.61 -9.92 -14.99
C ARG A 201 15.46 -8.56 -14.32
N VAL A 202 15.57 -7.49 -15.08
CA VAL A 202 15.25 -6.14 -14.61
C VAL A 202 13.74 -5.94 -14.66
N ILE A 203 13.13 -5.59 -13.53
CA ILE A 203 11.68 -5.38 -13.38
C ILE A 203 11.38 -3.88 -13.35
N GLY A 204 11.10 -3.29 -14.52
CA GLY A 204 10.76 -1.88 -14.65
C GLY A 204 11.95 -0.94 -14.40
N GLU A 205 12.86 -0.85 -15.36
CA GLU A 205 14.04 0.03 -15.33
C GLU A 205 13.68 1.48 -14.98
N ASN A 206 12.55 1.97 -15.49
CA ASN A 206 12.03 3.31 -15.26
C ASN A 206 11.57 3.58 -13.82
N GLN A 207 11.42 2.54 -13.00
CA GLN A 207 11.03 2.64 -11.60
C GLN A 207 12.20 2.52 -10.62
N LYS A 208 13.45 2.47 -11.11
CA LYS A 208 14.65 2.55 -10.27
C LYS A 208 14.73 3.90 -9.57
N ILE A 209 15.20 3.90 -8.33
CA ILE A 209 15.39 5.11 -7.53
C ILE A 209 16.80 5.19 -6.97
N SER A 210 17.20 6.36 -6.47
CA SER A 210 18.50 6.54 -5.82
C SER A 210 18.56 5.81 -4.47
N VAL A 211 19.78 5.49 -4.03
CA VAL A 211 20.02 4.94 -2.67
C VAL A 211 19.50 5.90 -1.60
N LEU A 212 19.69 7.21 -1.78
CA LEU A 212 19.22 8.21 -0.84
C LEU A 212 17.68 8.21 -0.71
N ASP A 213 16.96 8.07 -1.82
CA ASP A 213 15.49 8.02 -1.80
C ASP A 213 14.99 6.72 -1.16
N ALA A 214 15.68 5.60 -1.39
CA ALA A 214 15.37 4.34 -0.70
C ALA A 214 15.64 4.43 0.81
N LEU A 215 16.72 5.10 1.24
CA LEU A 215 17.02 5.35 2.66
C LEU A 215 15.93 6.21 3.33
N LYS A 216 15.43 7.26 2.67
CA LYS A 216 14.32 8.07 3.19
C LYS A 216 13.09 7.21 3.48
N ALA A 217 12.75 6.26 2.61
CA ALA A 217 11.58 5.40 2.74
C ALA A 217 11.62 4.48 3.98
N VAL A 218 12.81 4.05 4.40
CA VAL A 218 13.01 3.16 5.56
C VAL A 218 13.41 3.90 6.83
N THR A 219 13.53 5.22 6.80
CA THR A 219 13.93 6.06 7.94
C THR A 219 12.94 7.21 8.17
N ILE A 220 13.22 8.39 7.63
CA ILE A 220 12.46 9.62 7.94
C ILE A 220 11.00 9.57 7.46
N TYR A 221 10.71 8.90 6.35
CA TYR A 221 9.33 8.76 5.87
C TYR A 221 8.58 7.69 6.65
N ALA A 222 9.25 6.60 7.07
CA ALA A 222 8.66 5.63 7.98
C ALA A 222 8.35 6.25 9.36
N ALA A 223 9.23 7.10 9.86
CA ALA A 223 8.98 7.85 11.11
C ALA A 223 7.86 8.89 10.97
N TYR A 224 7.62 9.41 9.75
CA TYR A 224 6.51 10.32 9.47
C TYR A 224 5.16 9.59 9.40
N GLN A 225 5.13 8.39 8.82
CA GLN A 225 3.94 7.55 8.73
C GLN A 225 3.44 7.18 10.12
#